data_117461bc8212b94ddc3c6d42ed8d66ba
#
_entry.id   117461bc8212b94ddc3c6d42ed8d66ba
#
_cell.length_a   1.000
_cell.length_b   1.000
_cell.length_c   1.000
_cell.angle_alpha   90.00
_cell.angle_beta   90.00
_cell.angle_gamma   90.00
#
_symmetry.space_group_name_H-M   'P 1'
#
loop_
_entity.id
_entity.type
_entity.pdbx_description
1 polymer ?
#
loop_
_entity_poly.entity_id
_entity_poly.type
_entity_poly.pdbx_seq_one_letter_code
_entity_poly.pdbx_strand_id
1 'polypeptide(L)'
;ERVQEHAGSLQEVSSLLIRAYEMKQETDKARGKAQRCIYAALVRLVSDSVLYLDLTTDREDVFEETVRRVLELMKVYAFETLHPNNAALFFYHAAVGYAGFGKERRAAAMLQRYWDAVRQLMLVDHAQLHGDDYFTEINSWFDGASKAAPRESNLVRESIVQSMDHPAFQCLDKNKDFLRIRHEMVRYAQDAQKHTEE
;
A
#
# COMPACT_ATOMS: atom_id res chain seq x y z
N GLU A 1 23.45 2.84 -11.44
CA GLU A 1 23.30 3.23 -12.88
C GLU A 1 22.93 2.03 -13.75
N ARG A 2 23.66 0.89 -13.76
CA ARG A 2 23.32 -0.30 -14.59
C ARG A 2 21.91 -0.89 -14.29
N VAL A 3 21.41 -0.76 -13.08
CA VAL A 3 20.04 -1.24 -12.71
C VAL A 3 18.96 -0.36 -13.35
N GLN A 4 19.21 0.95 -13.52
CA GLN A 4 18.26 1.87 -14.18
C GLN A 4 18.14 1.62 -15.69
N GLU A 5 19.24 1.26 -16.36
CA GLU A 5 19.23 0.90 -17.78
C GLU A 5 18.33 -0.33 -18.05
N HIS A 6 18.33 -1.33 -17.15
CA HIS A 6 17.49 -2.53 -17.29
C HIS A 6 16.01 -2.25 -17.04
N ALA A 7 15.65 -1.31 -16.14
CA ALA A 7 14.27 -0.94 -15.88
C ALA A 7 13.63 -0.21 -17.08
N GLY A 8 14.35 0.68 -17.76
CA GLY A 8 13.93 1.30 -19.01
C GLY A 8 13.66 0.26 -20.10
N SER A 9 14.56 -0.72 -20.26
CA SER A 9 14.42 -1.76 -21.26
C SER A 9 13.19 -2.66 -21.05
N LEU A 10 12.80 -2.96 -19.80
CA LEU A 10 11.62 -3.77 -19.49
C LEU A 10 10.31 -3.05 -19.85
N GLN A 11 10.23 -1.75 -19.66
CA GLN A 11 9.07 -0.95 -20.03
C GLN A 11 8.94 -0.84 -21.56
N GLU A 12 10.05 -0.66 -22.28
CA GLU A 12 10.10 -0.67 -23.74
C GLU A 12 9.66 -2.01 -24.31
N VAL A 13 10.17 -3.13 -23.76
CA VAL A 13 9.76 -4.48 -24.15
C VAL A 13 8.27 -4.70 -23.94
N SER A 14 7.70 -4.20 -22.84
CA SER A 14 6.26 -4.31 -22.57
C SER A 14 5.43 -3.56 -23.61
N SER A 15 5.84 -2.35 -23.99
CA SER A 15 5.16 -1.56 -25.02
C SER A 15 5.25 -2.22 -26.40
N LEU A 16 6.40 -2.79 -26.76
CA LEU A 16 6.57 -3.54 -28.01
C LEU A 16 5.70 -4.80 -28.03
N LEU A 17 5.58 -5.51 -26.91
CA LEU A 17 4.75 -6.71 -26.81
C LEU A 17 3.26 -6.37 -26.98
N ILE A 18 2.77 -5.27 -26.41
CA ILE A 18 1.39 -4.81 -26.61
C ILE A 18 1.13 -4.59 -28.10
N ARG A 19 2.01 -3.83 -28.78
CA ARG A 19 1.90 -3.58 -30.24
C ARG A 19 1.96 -4.87 -31.06
N ALA A 20 2.80 -5.84 -30.68
CA ALA A 20 2.88 -7.12 -31.36
C ALA A 20 1.57 -7.91 -31.25
N TYR A 21 0.90 -7.88 -30.10
CA TYR A 21 -0.43 -8.49 -29.93
C TYR A 21 -1.50 -7.77 -30.77
N GLU A 22 -1.47 -6.42 -30.83
CA GLU A 22 -2.37 -5.67 -31.70
C GLU A 22 -2.19 -6.03 -33.18
N MET A 23 -0.96 -6.11 -33.67
CA MET A 23 -0.66 -6.50 -35.05
C MET A 23 -1.14 -7.93 -35.38
N LYS A 24 -1.15 -8.82 -34.40
CA LYS A 24 -1.67 -10.20 -34.53
C LYS A 24 -3.19 -10.29 -34.31
N GLN A 25 -3.87 -9.17 -34.09
CA GLN A 25 -5.30 -9.13 -33.74
C GLN A 25 -5.65 -9.88 -32.45
N GLU A 26 -4.67 -10.10 -31.56
CA GLU A 26 -4.84 -10.72 -30.25
C GLU A 26 -5.21 -9.63 -29.20
N THR A 27 -6.34 -8.96 -29.39
CA THR A 27 -6.73 -7.75 -28.66
C THR A 27 -6.84 -7.98 -27.15
N ASP A 28 -7.35 -9.12 -26.72
CA ASP A 28 -7.50 -9.42 -25.28
C ASP A 28 -6.13 -9.56 -24.60
N LYS A 29 -5.16 -10.17 -25.27
CA LYS A 29 -3.78 -10.24 -24.78
C LYS A 29 -3.12 -8.86 -24.69
N ALA A 30 -3.39 -8.01 -25.69
CA ALA A 30 -2.89 -6.63 -25.69
C ALA A 30 -3.48 -5.85 -24.50
N ARG A 31 -4.80 -5.92 -24.27
CA ARG A 31 -5.50 -5.28 -23.15
C ARG A 31 -4.97 -5.76 -21.80
N GLY A 32 -4.91 -7.09 -21.61
CA GLY A 32 -4.40 -7.66 -20.36
C GLY A 32 -2.96 -7.27 -20.06
N LYS A 33 -2.10 -7.20 -21.11
CA LYS A 33 -0.73 -6.70 -20.93
C LYS A 33 -0.70 -5.22 -20.58
N ALA A 34 -1.52 -4.39 -21.22
CA ALA A 34 -1.61 -2.96 -20.97
C ALA A 34 -2.10 -2.68 -19.54
N GLN A 35 -3.17 -3.34 -19.08
CA GLN A 35 -3.67 -3.20 -17.72
C GLN A 35 -2.62 -3.59 -16.67
N ARG A 36 -1.89 -4.68 -16.88
CA ARG A 36 -0.77 -5.08 -15.99
C ARG A 36 0.31 -4.03 -15.91
N CYS A 37 0.65 -3.38 -17.03
CA CYS A 37 1.62 -2.30 -17.04
C CYS A 37 1.13 -1.08 -16.26
N ILE A 38 -0.14 -0.69 -16.43
CA ILE A 38 -0.76 0.43 -15.70
C ILE A 38 -0.77 0.12 -14.19
N TYR A 39 -1.23 -1.06 -13.81
CA TYR A 39 -1.25 -1.50 -12.42
C TYR A 39 0.14 -1.49 -11.78
N ALA A 40 1.13 -2.06 -12.45
CA ALA A 40 2.51 -2.10 -11.95
C ALA A 40 3.12 -0.69 -11.80
N ALA A 41 2.83 0.22 -12.75
CA ALA A 41 3.26 1.61 -12.67
C ALA A 41 2.61 2.34 -11.49
N LEU A 42 1.32 2.09 -11.24
CA LEU A 42 0.56 2.64 -10.11
C LEU A 42 1.13 2.18 -8.76
N VAL A 43 1.35 0.86 -8.61
CA VAL A 43 1.96 0.29 -7.41
C VAL A 43 3.35 0.87 -7.17
N ARG A 44 4.17 0.97 -8.22
CA ARG A 44 5.50 1.54 -8.14
C ARG A 44 5.47 3.01 -7.73
N LEU A 45 4.59 3.81 -8.34
CA LEU A 45 4.47 5.24 -8.00
C LEU A 45 4.13 5.45 -6.53
N VAL A 46 3.21 4.65 -5.97
CA VAL A 46 2.88 4.72 -4.54
C VAL A 46 4.08 4.30 -3.69
N SER A 47 4.78 3.21 -4.06
CA SER A 47 5.98 2.75 -3.33
C SER A 47 7.12 3.78 -3.35
N ASP A 48 7.40 4.36 -4.52
CA ASP A 48 8.44 5.39 -4.67
C ASP A 48 8.05 6.66 -3.88
N SER A 49 6.74 6.97 -3.80
CA SER A 49 6.23 8.08 -2.99
C SER A 49 6.43 7.86 -1.50
N VAL A 50 6.33 6.63 -0.99
CA VAL A 50 6.66 6.30 0.41
C VAL A 50 8.12 6.66 0.71
N LEU A 51 9.04 6.22 -0.15
CA LEU A 51 10.47 6.56 -0.01
C LEU A 51 10.71 8.08 -0.08
N TYR A 52 9.95 8.77 -0.94
CA TYR A 52 10.07 10.22 -1.08
C TYR A 52 9.55 10.98 0.15
N LEU A 53 8.48 10.48 0.82
CA LEU A 53 8.02 11.04 2.10
C LEU A 53 9.13 11.00 3.16
N ASP A 54 9.85 9.88 3.28
CA ASP A 54 10.94 9.74 4.25
C ASP A 54 12.10 10.71 3.97
N LEU A 55 12.32 11.05 2.69
CA LEU A 55 13.36 11.99 2.26
C LEU A 55 12.96 13.47 2.37
N THR A 56 11.69 13.77 2.67
CA THR A 56 11.16 15.14 2.72
C THR A 56 10.67 15.54 4.12
N THR A 57 11.17 14.87 5.15
CA THR A 57 10.83 15.13 6.56
C THR A 57 11.32 16.49 7.09
N ASP A 58 12.17 17.20 6.35
CA ASP A 58 12.64 18.56 6.60
C ASP A 58 11.89 19.62 5.74
N ARG A 59 10.98 19.18 4.82
CA ARG A 59 10.28 20.04 3.88
C ARG A 59 8.77 19.80 3.90
N GLU A 60 8.12 20.43 4.89
CA GLU A 60 6.68 20.26 5.13
C GLU A 60 5.82 20.52 3.89
N ASP A 61 6.12 21.56 3.12
CA ASP A 61 5.40 21.94 1.90
C ASP A 61 5.43 20.84 0.83
N VAL A 62 6.59 20.26 0.60
CA VAL A 62 6.78 19.16 -0.38
C VAL A 62 6.13 17.88 0.13
N PHE A 63 6.29 17.59 1.42
CA PHE A 63 5.68 16.43 2.07
C PHE A 63 4.15 16.48 1.95
N GLU A 64 3.52 17.59 2.33
CA GLU A 64 2.07 17.76 2.25
C GLU A 64 1.54 17.63 0.82
N GLU A 65 2.23 18.24 -0.15
CA GLU A 65 1.83 18.14 -1.55
C GLU A 65 1.99 16.70 -2.09
N THR A 66 3.02 15.97 -1.67
CA THR A 66 3.20 14.56 -2.02
C THR A 66 2.05 13.73 -1.46
N VAL A 67 1.74 13.88 -0.17
CA VAL A 67 0.61 13.18 0.46
C VAL A 67 -0.69 13.48 -0.28
N ARG A 68 -0.98 14.76 -0.56
CA ARG A 68 -2.20 15.18 -1.24
C ARG A 68 -2.33 14.50 -2.62
N ARG A 69 -1.28 14.52 -3.44
CA ARG A 69 -1.28 13.93 -4.78
C ARG A 69 -1.51 12.42 -4.75
N VAL A 70 -0.82 11.73 -3.86
CA VAL A 70 -0.96 10.27 -3.75
C VAL A 70 -2.34 9.89 -3.25
N LEU A 71 -2.92 10.63 -2.30
CA LEU A 71 -4.28 10.38 -1.84
C LEU A 71 -5.33 10.56 -2.95
N GLU A 72 -5.19 11.59 -3.78
CA GLU A 72 -6.08 11.79 -4.94
C GLU A 72 -5.93 10.65 -5.96
N LEU A 73 -4.70 10.23 -6.25
CA LEU A 73 -4.43 9.10 -7.13
C LEU A 73 -5.03 7.80 -6.58
N MET A 74 -4.85 7.51 -5.29
CA MET A 74 -5.43 6.35 -4.64
C MET A 74 -6.96 6.34 -4.75
N LYS A 75 -7.59 7.51 -4.57
CA LYS A 75 -9.03 7.67 -4.71
C LYS A 75 -9.51 7.39 -6.13
N VAL A 76 -8.83 7.96 -7.14
CA VAL A 76 -9.20 7.79 -8.57
C VAL A 76 -9.13 6.32 -9.00
N TYR A 77 -8.15 5.57 -8.51
CA TYR A 77 -7.92 4.17 -8.88
C TYR A 77 -8.44 3.16 -7.87
N ALA A 78 -9.20 3.56 -6.87
CA ALA A 78 -9.64 2.68 -5.77
C ALA A 78 -8.47 1.85 -5.18
N PHE A 79 -7.28 2.46 -5.09
CA PHE A 79 -6.02 1.77 -4.82
C PHE A 79 -5.99 1.05 -3.47
N GLU A 80 -6.73 1.54 -2.49
CA GLU A 80 -6.87 0.91 -1.17
C GLU A 80 -7.48 -0.49 -1.26
N THR A 81 -8.36 -0.70 -2.24
CA THR A 81 -8.95 -2.02 -2.53
C THR A 81 -8.04 -2.86 -3.42
N LEU A 82 -7.43 -2.23 -4.43
CA LEU A 82 -6.55 -2.92 -5.39
C LEU A 82 -5.24 -3.41 -4.76
N HIS A 83 -4.66 -2.64 -3.83
CA HIS A 83 -3.39 -2.96 -3.20
C HIS A 83 -3.33 -2.47 -1.74
N PRO A 84 -4.14 -3.05 -0.84
CA PRO A 84 -4.30 -2.56 0.54
C PRO A 84 -2.99 -2.55 1.33
N ASN A 85 -2.08 -3.51 1.09
CA ASN A 85 -0.79 -3.55 1.77
C ASN A 85 0.08 -2.32 1.46
N ASN A 86 0.14 -1.90 0.20
CA ASN A 86 0.93 -0.74 -0.19
C ASN A 86 0.26 0.58 0.24
N ALA A 87 -1.08 0.59 0.24
CA ALA A 87 -1.85 1.71 0.79
C ALA A 87 -1.59 1.87 2.30
N ALA A 88 -1.61 0.76 3.06
CA ALA A 88 -1.28 0.77 4.48
C ALA A 88 0.12 1.33 4.74
N LEU A 89 1.12 0.87 3.98
CA LEU A 89 2.49 1.36 4.10
C LEU A 89 2.56 2.88 3.86
N PHE A 90 1.90 3.38 2.82
CA PHE A 90 1.83 4.81 2.55
C PHE A 90 1.20 5.60 3.70
N PHE A 91 0.05 5.14 4.22
CA PHE A 91 -0.62 5.82 5.34
C PHE A 91 0.22 5.86 6.60
N TYR A 92 0.96 4.77 6.88
CA TYR A 92 1.87 4.72 8.01
C TYR A 92 2.99 5.76 7.91
N HIS A 93 3.71 5.81 6.78
CA HIS A 93 4.78 6.79 6.56
C HIS A 93 4.25 8.23 6.53
N ALA A 94 3.07 8.45 5.95
CA ALA A 94 2.40 9.75 6.02
C ALA A 94 2.07 10.16 7.46
N ALA A 95 1.63 9.21 8.30
CA ALA A 95 1.37 9.47 9.71
C ALA A 95 2.64 9.82 10.49
N VAL A 96 3.74 9.08 10.27
CA VAL A 96 5.05 9.34 10.88
C VAL A 96 5.54 10.75 10.53
N GLY A 97 5.49 11.11 9.25
CA GLY A 97 5.91 12.44 8.82
C GLY A 97 5.04 13.56 9.40
N TYR A 98 3.71 13.42 9.38
CA TYR A 98 2.82 14.40 10.01
C TYR A 98 3.06 14.54 11.52
N ALA A 99 3.33 13.45 12.22
CA ALA A 99 3.69 13.49 13.63
C ALA A 99 5.01 14.25 13.84
N GLY A 100 6.02 14.01 12.98
CA GLY A 100 7.29 14.74 12.98
C GLY A 100 7.12 16.25 12.78
N PHE A 101 6.16 16.68 11.96
CA PHE A 101 5.80 18.09 11.78
C PHE A 101 4.85 18.65 12.87
N GLY A 102 4.51 17.86 13.90
CA GLY A 102 3.57 18.28 14.95
C GLY A 102 2.11 18.41 14.47
N LYS A 103 1.75 17.82 13.35
CA LYS A 103 0.38 17.83 12.77
C LYS A 103 -0.46 16.70 13.34
N GLU A 104 -0.67 16.66 14.63
CA GLU A 104 -1.31 15.57 15.37
C GLU A 104 -2.62 15.07 14.75
N ARG A 105 -3.53 15.98 14.34
CA ARG A 105 -4.81 15.58 13.72
C ARG A 105 -4.61 14.85 12.40
N ARG A 106 -3.67 15.30 11.57
CA ARG A 106 -3.37 14.66 10.29
C ARG A 106 -2.69 13.32 10.49
N ALA A 107 -1.75 13.23 11.44
CA ALA A 107 -1.11 11.99 11.83
C ALA A 107 -2.15 10.95 12.28
N ALA A 108 -3.06 11.31 13.19
CA ALA A 108 -4.11 10.42 13.66
C ALA A 108 -5.08 9.99 12.52
N ALA A 109 -5.41 10.90 11.59
CA ALA A 109 -6.23 10.56 10.43
C ALA A 109 -5.53 9.55 9.49
N MET A 110 -4.22 9.67 9.28
CA MET A 110 -3.47 8.69 8.48
C MET A 110 -3.33 7.36 9.21
N LEU A 111 -3.14 7.35 10.54
CA LEU A 111 -3.15 6.12 11.35
C LEU A 111 -4.51 5.41 11.32
N GLN A 112 -5.62 6.14 11.27
CA GLN A 112 -6.93 5.53 11.11
C GLN A 112 -7.02 4.80 9.75
N ARG A 113 -6.60 5.43 8.65
CA ARG A 113 -6.59 4.79 7.32
C ARG A 113 -5.62 3.61 7.27
N TYR A 114 -4.46 3.73 7.91
CA TYR A 114 -3.54 2.60 8.09
C TYR A 114 -4.23 1.42 8.76
N TRP A 115 -4.90 1.66 9.88
CA TRP A 115 -5.61 0.63 10.62
C TRP A 115 -6.75 0.01 9.81
N ASP A 116 -7.50 0.82 9.07
CA ASP A 116 -8.59 0.35 8.22
C ASP A 116 -8.06 -0.57 7.09
N ALA A 117 -6.96 -0.22 6.45
CA ALA A 117 -6.30 -1.04 5.44
C ALA A 117 -5.73 -2.35 6.02
N VAL A 118 -5.10 -2.29 7.20
CA VAL A 118 -4.59 -3.47 7.91
C VAL A 118 -5.72 -4.41 8.29
N ARG A 119 -6.85 -3.90 8.78
CA ARG A 119 -8.02 -4.74 9.10
C ARG A 119 -8.55 -5.47 7.86
N GLN A 120 -8.61 -4.81 6.72
CA GLN A 120 -9.01 -5.46 5.47
C GLN A 120 -8.09 -6.64 5.11
N LEU A 121 -6.78 -6.45 5.24
CA LEU A 121 -5.79 -7.50 4.98
C LEU A 121 -5.92 -8.69 5.93
N MET A 122 -6.35 -8.46 7.16
CA MET A 122 -6.44 -9.49 8.20
C MET A 122 -7.78 -10.23 8.24
N LEU A 123 -8.86 -9.59 7.79
CA LEU A 123 -10.21 -10.20 7.76
C LEU A 123 -10.37 -11.19 6.61
N VAL A 124 -9.57 -11.09 5.57
CA VAL A 124 -9.62 -11.99 4.43
C VAL A 124 -8.51 -13.02 4.60
N ASP A 125 -8.86 -14.22 5.04
CA ASP A 125 -7.95 -15.36 5.01
C ASP A 125 -7.42 -15.50 3.58
N HIS A 126 -6.12 -15.22 3.40
CA HIS A 126 -5.47 -15.14 2.09
C HIS A 126 -6.04 -14.03 1.18
N ALA A 127 -5.91 -12.76 1.58
CA ALA A 127 -6.26 -11.62 0.74
C ALA A 127 -5.63 -11.77 -0.66
N GLN A 128 -6.36 -12.41 -1.57
CA GLN A 128 -5.98 -12.46 -2.97
C GLN A 128 -6.19 -11.07 -3.53
N LEU A 129 -5.12 -10.49 -4.08
CA LEU A 129 -5.25 -9.28 -4.87
C LEU A 129 -6.17 -9.58 -6.04
N HIS A 130 -7.10 -8.70 -6.30
CA HIS A 130 -8.03 -8.81 -7.42
C HIS A 130 -8.19 -7.46 -8.11
N GLY A 131 -8.58 -7.50 -9.38
CA GLY A 131 -8.97 -6.32 -10.13
C GLY A 131 -10.34 -5.80 -9.68
N ASP A 132 -10.71 -4.69 -10.27
CA ASP A 132 -12.03 -4.07 -10.16
C ASP A 132 -12.69 -3.95 -11.55
N ASP A 133 -13.77 -3.16 -11.65
CA ASP A 133 -14.48 -2.94 -12.91
C ASP A 133 -13.62 -2.27 -14.01
N TYR A 134 -12.54 -1.59 -13.64
CA TYR A 134 -11.57 -1.02 -14.58
C TYR A 134 -10.43 -1.99 -14.90
N PHE A 135 -9.91 -2.69 -13.89
CA PHE A 135 -8.82 -3.66 -14.01
C PHE A 135 -9.35 -5.09 -14.18
N THR A 136 -10.17 -5.32 -15.19
CA THR A 136 -10.85 -6.61 -15.43
C THR A 136 -9.90 -7.75 -15.84
N GLU A 137 -8.78 -7.41 -16.50
CA GLU A 137 -7.88 -8.37 -17.13
C GLU A 137 -6.69 -8.79 -16.24
N ILE A 138 -6.58 -8.22 -15.01
CA ILE A 138 -5.43 -8.55 -14.15
C ILE A 138 -5.66 -9.78 -13.27
N ASN A 139 -6.91 -10.24 -13.07
CA ASN A 139 -7.22 -11.37 -12.20
C ASN A 139 -6.46 -12.63 -12.59
N SER A 140 -6.46 -12.99 -13.87
CA SER A 140 -5.73 -14.17 -14.38
C SER A 140 -4.21 -14.07 -14.16
N TRP A 141 -3.68 -12.87 -14.05
CA TRP A 141 -2.28 -12.65 -13.72
C TRP A 141 -2.00 -12.84 -12.23
N PHE A 142 -2.92 -12.42 -11.36
CA PHE A 142 -2.80 -12.67 -9.91
C PHE A 142 -2.92 -14.15 -9.59
N ASP A 143 -3.80 -14.87 -10.27
CA ASP A 143 -3.94 -16.34 -10.11
C ASP A 143 -2.67 -17.10 -10.49
N GLY A 144 -1.94 -16.61 -11.49
CA GLY A 144 -0.66 -17.14 -11.95
C GLY A 144 0.58 -16.59 -11.20
N ALA A 145 0.43 -15.49 -10.50
CA ALA A 145 1.52 -14.97 -9.68
C ALA A 145 1.74 -15.88 -8.47
N SER A 146 3.00 -16.25 -8.24
CA SER A 146 3.39 -17.08 -7.10
C SER A 146 2.69 -16.62 -5.83
N LYS A 147 1.96 -17.49 -5.18
CA LYS A 147 1.45 -17.28 -3.84
C LYS A 147 2.68 -17.05 -2.96
N ALA A 148 3.00 -15.78 -2.72
CA ALA A 148 4.04 -15.42 -1.75
C ALA A 148 3.72 -16.19 -0.47
N ALA A 149 4.71 -16.86 0.11
CA ALA A 149 4.52 -17.60 1.35
C ALA A 149 3.85 -16.65 2.35
N PRO A 150 2.69 -17.02 2.92
CA PRO A 150 2.02 -16.18 3.89
C PRO A 150 3.02 -15.95 5.03
N ARG A 151 3.27 -14.69 5.36
CA ARG A 151 4.00 -14.37 6.59
C ARG A 151 3.20 -15.00 7.74
N GLU A 152 3.89 -15.63 8.67
CA GLU A 152 3.23 -16.15 9.87
C GLU A 152 2.37 -15.04 10.48
N SER A 153 1.08 -15.32 10.65
CA SER A 153 0.09 -14.33 11.08
C SER A 153 0.50 -13.65 12.39
N ASN A 154 1.19 -14.37 13.26
CA ASN A 154 1.69 -13.85 14.54
C ASN A 154 2.76 -12.77 14.35
N LEU A 155 3.73 -12.96 13.45
CA LEU A 155 4.76 -11.96 13.16
C LEU A 155 4.15 -10.67 12.57
N VAL A 156 3.12 -10.81 11.75
CA VAL A 156 2.40 -9.66 11.20
C VAL A 156 1.68 -8.89 12.31
N ARG A 157 0.99 -9.58 13.22
CA ARG A 157 0.29 -8.97 14.36
C ARG A 157 1.23 -8.24 15.31
N GLU A 158 2.35 -8.86 15.66
CA GLU A 158 3.38 -8.22 16.48
C GLU A 158 3.92 -6.95 15.82
N SER A 159 4.22 -7.01 14.54
CA SER A 159 4.74 -5.84 13.81
C SER A 159 3.73 -4.69 13.73
N ILE A 160 2.41 -4.98 13.66
CA ILE A 160 1.35 -3.98 13.68
C ILE A 160 1.30 -3.26 15.03
N VAL A 161 1.37 -4.00 16.15
CA VAL A 161 1.39 -3.39 17.49
C VAL A 161 2.67 -2.56 17.67
N GLN A 162 3.84 -3.12 17.30
CA GLN A 162 5.13 -2.44 17.40
C GLN A 162 5.18 -1.15 16.54
N SER A 163 4.46 -1.11 15.44
CA SER A 163 4.41 0.09 14.59
C SER A 163 3.90 1.33 15.34
N MET A 164 3.07 1.14 16.37
CA MET A 164 2.52 2.23 17.18
C MET A 164 3.50 2.76 18.24
N ASP A 165 4.63 2.10 18.43
CA ASP A 165 5.68 2.52 19.38
C ASP A 165 6.76 3.38 18.67
N HIS A 166 6.50 3.81 17.43
CA HIS A 166 7.43 4.69 16.70
C HIS A 166 7.67 6.01 17.45
N PRO A 167 8.94 6.45 17.62
CA PRO A 167 9.27 7.64 18.42
C PRO A 167 8.53 8.91 18.00
N ALA A 168 8.23 9.08 16.71
CA ALA A 168 7.48 10.23 16.22
C ALA A 168 6.07 10.34 16.84
N PHE A 169 5.47 9.23 17.30
CA PHE A 169 4.12 9.23 17.87
C PHE A 169 4.05 9.63 19.34
N GLN A 170 5.18 9.92 20.00
CA GLN A 170 5.18 10.43 21.37
C GLN A 170 4.38 11.75 21.51
N CYS A 171 4.35 12.57 20.47
CA CYS A 171 3.51 13.78 20.45
C CYS A 171 2.00 13.45 20.49
N LEU A 172 1.59 12.22 20.17
CA LEU A 172 0.20 11.77 20.13
C LEU A 172 -0.27 11.11 21.43
N ASP A 173 0.55 10.99 22.46
CA ASP A 173 0.23 10.29 23.72
C ASP A 173 -1.02 10.81 24.44
N LYS A 174 -1.43 12.06 24.15
CA LYS A 174 -2.67 12.66 24.67
C LYS A 174 -3.78 12.77 23.61
N ASN A 175 -3.53 12.34 22.40
CA ASN A 175 -4.50 12.41 21.32
C ASN A 175 -5.51 11.24 21.44
N LYS A 176 -6.79 11.58 21.58
CA LYS A 176 -7.85 10.59 21.82
C LYS A 176 -8.02 9.60 20.67
N ASP A 177 -7.86 10.06 19.42
CA ASP A 177 -7.98 9.19 18.24
C ASP A 177 -6.82 8.22 18.16
N PHE A 178 -5.60 8.67 18.44
CA PHE A 178 -4.42 7.81 18.51
C PHE A 178 -4.58 6.73 19.58
N LEU A 179 -4.97 7.12 20.80
CA LEU A 179 -5.16 6.17 21.91
C LEU A 179 -6.24 5.13 21.58
N ARG A 180 -7.34 5.55 20.94
CA ARG A 180 -8.39 4.64 20.49
C ARG A 180 -7.86 3.65 19.45
N ILE A 181 -7.17 4.12 18.42
CA ILE A 181 -6.59 3.28 17.36
C ILE A 181 -5.61 2.27 17.96
N ARG A 182 -4.69 2.74 18.81
CA ARG A 182 -3.73 1.88 19.51
C ARG A 182 -4.40 0.78 20.34
N HIS A 183 -5.46 1.16 21.08
CA HIS A 183 -6.23 0.21 21.88
C HIS A 183 -6.91 -0.85 21.00
N GLU A 184 -7.53 -0.45 19.89
CA GLU A 184 -8.15 -1.36 18.92
C GLU A 184 -7.14 -2.35 18.33
N MET A 185 -5.93 -1.89 17.96
CA MET A 185 -4.86 -2.73 17.41
C MET A 185 -4.37 -3.77 18.43
N VAL A 186 -4.11 -3.33 19.68
CA VAL A 186 -3.67 -4.23 20.76
C VAL A 186 -4.72 -5.27 21.05
N ARG A 187 -5.98 -4.87 21.17
CA ARG A 187 -7.10 -5.80 21.39
C ARG A 187 -7.21 -6.81 20.27
N TYR A 188 -7.14 -6.37 19.02
CA TYR A 188 -7.17 -7.26 17.87
C TYR A 188 -6.05 -8.30 17.88
N ALA A 189 -4.83 -7.89 18.22
CA ALA A 189 -3.69 -8.81 18.32
C ALA A 189 -3.89 -9.86 19.43
N GLN A 190 -4.46 -9.47 20.57
CA GLN A 190 -4.73 -10.36 21.71
C GLN A 190 -5.87 -11.35 21.44
N ASP A 191 -6.98 -10.89 20.85
CA ASP A 191 -8.14 -11.75 20.55
C ASP A 191 -7.78 -12.84 19.54
N ALA A 192 -6.91 -12.53 18.61
CA ALA A 192 -6.48 -13.49 17.60
C ALA A 192 -5.45 -14.52 18.12
N GLN A 193 -4.72 -14.25 19.21
CA GLN A 193 -3.87 -15.26 19.86
C GLN A 193 -4.70 -16.36 20.52
N LYS A 194 -5.84 -16.02 21.11
CA LYS A 194 -6.73 -17.00 21.78
C LYS A 194 -7.31 -18.03 20.83
N HIS A 195 -7.59 -17.65 19.57
CA HIS A 195 -8.14 -18.58 18.57
C HIS A 195 -7.08 -19.45 17.87
N THR A 196 -5.81 -19.26 18.14
CA THR A 196 -4.72 -20.07 17.57
C THR A 196 -4.26 -21.17 18.56
N GLU A 197 -4.65 -21.05 19.83
CA GLU A 197 -4.33 -22.01 20.90
C GLU A 197 -5.47 -23.04 21.18
N GLU A 198 -6.63 -22.87 20.52
CA GLU A 198 -7.73 -23.85 20.49
C GLU A 198 -7.68 -24.73 19.22
#